data_59fdd778afb89cbe071c7a0ed4b3ea5c
#
_entry.id   59fdd778afb89cbe071c7a0ed4b3ea5c
#
_cell.length_a   1.000
_cell.length_b   1.000
_cell.length_c   1.000
_cell.angle_alpha   90.00
_cell.angle_beta   90.00
_cell.angle_gamma   90.00
#
_symmetry.space_group_name_H-M   'P 1'
#
loop_
_entity.id
_entity.type
_entity.pdbx_description
1 polymer ?
#
loop_
_entity_poly.entity_id
_entity_poly.type
_entity_poly.pdbx_seq_one_letter_code
_entity_poly.pdbx_strand_id
1 'polypeptide(L)'
;FFLLKLPAIRFLLLFLHRVIFRLEMRTEPTTYNLLNTITFPEDLRQLSVEDLPEVCKELRQDIIKEVSCNPGHFAASLGTVELTVALHYVFNTPYDRIVWDVGHQAYGHKILTGRREAFSTNRKFKGVRPFPSPEESDYDTFTCGHASNSISAALGMAVAAAEKGEKDRHVVAVIGDGSMSGGLAFEGLNNASSTPNNLLIILNDNDMSIDRSVGGMKQY
;
A
#
# COMPACT_ATOMS: atom_id res chain seq x y z
N PHE A 1 -49.95 -19.42 -6.10
CA PHE A 1 -49.26 -18.63 -7.13
C PHE A 1 -48.69 -17.37 -6.47
N PHE A 2 -47.49 -17.31 -6.05
CA PHE A 2 -46.65 -16.12 -5.81
C PHE A 2 -45.52 -16.39 -4.77
N LEU A 3 -44.96 -17.57 -4.80
CA LEU A 3 -43.78 -17.90 -3.93
C LEU A 3 -42.51 -18.20 -4.71
N LEU A 4 -42.47 -17.80 -5.95
CA LEU A 4 -41.30 -17.92 -6.81
C LEU A 4 -40.72 -16.53 -7.00
N LYS A 5 -39.67 -16.20 -6.28
CA LYS A 5 -38.64 -15.17 -6.57
C LYS A 5 -38.18 -14.33 -5.39
N LEU A 6 -38.32 -14.79 -4.17
CA LEU A 6 -37.65 -14.13 -3.02
C LEU A 6 -36.13 -13.99 -3.21
N PRO A 7 -35.38 -14.99 -3.76
CA PRO A 7 -33.93 -14.83 -3.97
C PRO A 7 -33.63 -13.78 -5.04
N ALA A 8 -34.37 -13.72 -6.13
CA ALA A 8 -34.11 -12.74 -7.19
C ALA A 8 -34.44 -11.31 -6.77
N ILE A 9 -35.51 -11.09 -6.01
CA ILE A 9 -35.88 -9.79 -5.47
C ILE A 9 -34.83 -9.35 -4.42
N ARG A 10 -34.39 -10.25 -3.56
CA ARG A 10 -33.34 -9.97 -2.57
C ARG A 10 -32.01 -9.65 -3.24
N PHE A 11 -31.68 -10.36 -4.31
CA PHE A 11 -30.49 -10.07 -5.12
C PHE A 11 -30.59 -8.71 -5.82
N LEU A 12 -31.76 -8.41 -6.41
CA LEU A 12 -32.01 -7.11 -7.04
C LEU A 12 -31.98 -5.96 -6.06
N LEU A 13 -32.57 -6.13 -4.87
CA LEU A 13 -32.51 -5.12 -3.81
C LEU A 13 -31.07 -4.91 -3.29
N LEU A 14 -30.28 -5.97 -3.11
CA LEU A 14 -28.86 -5.87 -2.75
C LEU A 14 -28.04 -5.22 -3.85
N PHE A 15 -28.34 -5.52 -5.11
CA PHE A 15 -27.68 -4.90 -6.25
C PHE A 15 -28.01 -3.40 -6.35
N LEU A 16 -29.30 -3.03 -6.25
CA LEU A 16 -29.75 -1.65 -6.23
C LEU A 16 -29.17 -0.88 -5.04
N HIS A 17 -29.17 -1.48 -3.85
CA HIS A 17 -28.54 -0.88 -2.67
C HIS A 17 -27.04 -0.61 -2.90
N ARG A 18 -26.30 -1.57 -3.48
CA ARG A 18 -24.89 -1.37 -3.86
C ARG A 18 -24.70 -0.28 -4.90
N VAL A 19 -25.59 -0.18 -5.89
CA VAL A 19 -25.51 0.87 -6.93
C VAL A 19 -25.82 2.24 -6.34
N ILE A 20 -26.87 2.35 -5.52
CA ILE A 20 -27.23 3.59 -4.83
C ILE A 20 -26.11 4.01 -3.90
N PHE A 21 -25.61 3.12 -3.04
CA PHE A 21 -24.49 3.39 -2.14
C PHE A 21 -23.25 3.87 -2.90
N ARG A 22 -22.89 3.25 -4.04
CA ARG A 22 -21.79 3.71 -4.88
C ARG A 22 -22.03 5.10 -5.47
N LEU A 23 -23.26 5.43 -5.83
CA LEU A 23 -23.60 6.77 -6.33
C LEU A 23 -23.53 7.80 -5.23
N GLU A 24 -24.08 7.52 -4.05
CA GLU A 24 -24.02 8.38 -2.88
C GLU A 24 -22.56 8.64 -2.45
N MET A 25 -21.75 7.60 -2.35
CA MET A 25 -20.31 7.74 -2.00
C MET A 25 -19.52 8.58 -3.01
N ARG A 26 -19.95 8.64 -4.28
CA ARG A 26 -19.32 9.49 -5.31
C ARG A 26 -19.77 10.95 -5.25
N THR A 27 -20.99 11.18 -4.81
CA THR A 27 -21.61 12.53 -4.83
C THR A 27 -21.32 13.35 -3.58
N GLU A 28 -20.98 12.71 -2.46
CA GLU A 28 -20.58 13.43 -1.25
C GLU A 28 -19.20 14.08 -1.44
N PRO A 29 -19.11 15.41 -1.47
CA PRO A 29 -17.83 16.09 -1.49
C PRO A 29 -17.15 15.87 -0.14
N THR A 30 -16.25 14.88 -0.07
CA THR A 30 -15.44 14.68 1.12
C THR A 30 -14.40 15.80 1.17
N THR A 31 -14.61 16.78 2.02
CA THR A 31 -13.65 17.85 2.23
C THR A 31 -12.63 17.37 3.27
N TYR A 32 -11.42 17.10 2.82
CA TYR A 32 -10.29 16.82 3.69
C TYR A 32 -9.56 18.12 4.00
N ASN A 33 -9.17 18.33 5.24
CA ASN A 33 -8.46 19.54 5.64
C ASN A 33 -6.96 19.43 5.36
N LEU A 34 -6.34 18.35 5.79
CA LEU A 34 -4.89 18.14 5.67
C LEU A 34 -4.53 17.37 4.39
N LEU A 35 -5.24 16.30 4.07
CA LEU A 35 -4.93 15.50 2.88
C LEU A 35 -5.04 16.29 1.57
N ASN A 36 -5.88 17.33 1.53
CA ASN A 36 -5.98 18.22 0.38
C ASN A 36 -4.75 19.12 0.18
N THR A 37 -3.94 19.32 1.22
CA THR A 37 -2.69 20.09 1.14
C THR A 37 -1.49 19.25 0.77
N ILE A 38 -1.66 17.92 0.70
CA ILE A 38 -0.59 16.96 0.43
C ILE A 38 -0.73 16.45 -1.00
N THR A 39 0.21 16.80 -1.84
CA THR A 39 0.37 16.23 -3.19
C THR A 39 1.51 15.23 -3.20
N PHE A 40 2.62 15.57 -2.57
CA PHE A 40 3.82 14.74 -2.48
C PHE A 40 4.30 14.61 -1.03
N PRO A 41 5.20 13.65 -0.73
CA PRO A 41 5.73 13.48 0.61
C PRO A 41 6.42 14.71 1.20
N GLU A 42 6.93 15.60 0.37
CA GLU A 42 7.49 16.89 0.80
C GLU A 42 6.49 17.75 1.54
N ASP A 43 5.24 17.77 1.07
CA ASP A 43 4.15 18.52 1.70
C ASP A 43 3.78 17.90 3.06
N LEU A 44 3.73 16.55 3.12
CA LEU A 44 3.48 15.82 4.35
C LEU A 44 4.53 16.14 5.43
N ARG A 45 5.80 16.25 5.05
CA ARG A 45 6.91 16.58 5.97
C ARG A 45 6.89 18.02 6.50
N GLN A 46 6.05 18.90 5.95
CA GLN A 46 5.84 20.26 6.49
C GLN A 46 4.84 20.29 7.65
N LEU A 47 4.05 19.24 7.83
CA LEU A 47 3.08 19.15 8.91
C LEU A 47 3.75 18.85 10.25
N SER A 48 3.08 19.21 11.33
CA SER A 48 3.51 18.81 12.67
C SER A 48 3.24 17.32 12.93
N VAL A 49 3.95 16.71 13.85
CA VAL A 49 3.72 15.30 14.24
C VAL A 49 2.30 15.11 14.80
N GLU A 50 1.79 16.15 15.46
CA GLU A 50 0.44 16.19 16.05
C GLU A 50 -0.67 16.12 14.99
N ASP A 51 -0.39 16.54 13.75
CA ASP A 51 -1.34 16.51 12.63
C ASP A 51 -1.41 15.13 11.95
N LEU A 52 -0.39 14.29 12.10
CA LEU A 52 -0.31 13.01 11.39
C LEU A 52 -1.48 12.05 11.69
N PRO A 53 -2.03 11.96 12.91
CA PRO A 53 -3.22 11.16 13.16
C PRO A 53 -4.45 11.58 12.32
N GLU A 54 -4.65 12.88 12.09
CA GLU A 54 -5.74 13.35 11.25
C GLU A 54 -5.46 13.04 9.77
N VAL A 55 -4.22 13.19 9.30
CA VAL A 55 -3.81 12.74 7.96
C VAL A 55 -4.10 11.25 7.77
N CYS A 56 -3.77 10.40 8.74
CA CYS A 56 -4.07 8.97 8.70
C CYS A 56 -5.58 8.70 8.60
N LYS A 57 -6.38 9.43 9.35
CA LYS A 57 -7.84 9.32 9.33
C LYS A 57 -8.42 9.73 7.98
N GLU A 58 -7.99 10.86 7.43
CA GLU A 58 -8.43 11.35 6.12
C GLU A 58 -7.99 10.42 4.99
N LEU A 59 -6.73 9.94 5.02
CA LEU A 59 -6.20 8.97 4.05
C LEU A 59 -6.99 7.65 4.09
N ARG A 60 -7.34 7.18 5.28
CA ARG A 60 -8.19 5.98 5.45
C ARG A 60 -9.56 6.18 4.83
N GLN A 61 -10.18 7.34 5.05
CA GLN A 61 -11.48 7.67 4.46
C GLN A 61 -11.41 7.76 2.93
N ASP A 62 -10.34 8.34 2.39
CA ASP A 62 -10.13 8.44 0.95
C ASP A 62 -9.97 7.04 0.32
N ILE A 63 -9.19 6.15 0.92
CA ILE A 63 -9.06 4.75 0.49
C ILE A 63 -10.42 4.03 0.55
N ILE A 64 -11.19 4.20 1.63
CA ILE A 64 -12.52 3.59 1.78
C ILE A 64 -13.44 4.06 0.65
N LYS A 65 -13.50 5.35 0.40
CA LYS A 65 -14.30 5.97 -0.65
C LYS A 65 -13.94 5.39 -2.02
N GLU A 66 -12.68 5.43 -2.37
CA GLU A 66 -12.22 4.99 -3.69
C GLU A 66 -12.40 3.48 -3.92
N VAL A 67 -12.07 2.65 -2.95
CA VAL A 67 -12.20 1.18 -3.07
C VAL A 67 -13.66 0.73 -3.00
N SER A 68 -14.55 1.50 -2.36
CA SER A 68 -16.00 1.22 -2.42
C SER A 68 -16.55 1.34 -3.84
N CYS A 69 -15.97 2.23 -4.64
CA CYS A 69 -16.35 2.46 -6.04
C CYS A 69 -15.57 1.58 -7.03
N ASN A 70 -14.30 1.34 -6.75
CA ASN A 70 -13.40 0.53 -7.59
C ASN A 70 -12.87 -0.65 -6.78
N PRO A 71 -13.17 -1.90 -7.14
CA PRO A 71 -12.70 -3.07 -6.42
C PRO A 71 -11.17 -3.10 -6.29
N GLY A 72 -10.67 -3.45 -5.10
CA GLY A 72 -9.24 -3.48 -4.83
C GLY A 72 -8.89 -4.20 -3.53
N HIS A 73 -7.63 -4.10 -3.10
CA HIS A 73 -7.12 -4.67 -1.87
C HIS A 73 -7.44 -3.76 -0.67
N PHE A 74 -8.64 -3.90 -0.15
CA PHE A 74 -9.22 -3.02 0.85
C PHE A 74 -8.53 -3.15 2.21
N ALA A 75 -8.63 -4.33 2.85
CA ALA A 75 -8.13 -4.55 4.20
C ALA A 75 -6.61 -4.34 4.31
N ALA A 76 -5.85 -4.87 3.36
CA ALA A 76 -4.40 -4.74 3.32
C ALA A 76 -3.94 -3.27 3.27
N SER A 77 -4.63 -2.44 2.45
CA SER A 77 -4.28 -1.02 2.35
C SER A 77 -4.73 -0.20 3.56
N LEU A 78 -5.82 -0.57 4.22
CA LEU A 78 -6.25 0.07 5.47
C LEU A 78 -5.31 -0.25 6.64
N GLY A 79 -4.75 -1.46 6.68
CA GLY A 79 -3.82 -1.90 7.71
C GLY A 79 -2.44 -1.22 7.65
N THR A 80 -2.13 -0.54 6.54
CA THR A 80 -0.83 0.13 6.34
C THR A 80 -0.91 1.65 6.30
N VAL A 81 -2.03 2.26 6.66
CA VAL A 81 -2.22 3.72 6.59
C VAL A 81 -1.19 4.44 7.46
N GLU A 82 -1.13 4.12 8.75
CA GLU A 82 -0.20 4.74 9.70
C GLU A 82 1.25 4.48 9.31
N LEU A 83 1.56 3.25 8.92
CA LEU A 83 2.89 2.88 8.44
C LEU A 83 3.28 3.72 7.20
N THR A 84 2.37 3.86 6.24
CA THR A 84 2.63 4.64 5.02
C THR A 84 2.89 6.11 5.32
N VAL A 85 2.06 6.72 6.17
CA VAL A 85 2.24 8.12 6.60
C VAL A 85 3.58 8.28 7.32
N ALA A 86 3.90 7.40 8.26
CA ALA A 86 5.17 7.44 9.01
C ALA A 86 6.38 7.28 8.08
N LEU A 87 6.33 6.36 7.13
CA LEU A 87 7.42 6.15 6.18
C LEU A 87 7.68 7.38 5.30
N HIS A 88 6.64 7.99 4.75
CA HIS A 88 6.79 9.19 3.91
C HIS A 88 7.11 10.46 4.71
N TYR A 89 6.81 10.47 6.01
CA TYR A 89 7.19 11.55 6.91
C TYR A 89 8.66 11.48 7.31
N VAL A 90 9.15 10.28 7.62
CA VAL A 90 10.53 10.07 8.14
C VAL A 90 11.55 10.00 7.01
N PHE A 91 11.26 9.26 5.94
CA PHE A 91 12.20 9.03 4.85
C PHE A 91 12.04 10.05 3.72
N ASN A 92 13.16 10.50 3.19
CA ASN A 92 13.20 11.49 2.10
C ASN A 92 12.98 10.83 0.73
N THR A 93 11.77 10.29 0.51
CA THR A 93 11.41 9.72 -0.79
C THR A 93 11.23 10.83 -1.86
N PRO A 94 11.62 10.61 -3.12
CA PRO A 94 12.08 9.35 -3.72
C PRO A 94 13.60 9.10 -3.61
N TYR A 95 14.38 9.97 -2.93
CA TYR A 95 15.80 9.71 -2.70
C TYR A 95 16.00 8.43 -1.87
N ASP A 96 15.35 8.34 -0.70
CA ASP A 96 15.19 7.07 -0.01
C ASP A 96 14.22 6.17 -0.75
N ARG A 97 14.41 4.87 -0.66
CA ARG A 97 13.67 3.89 -1.46
C ARG A 97 12.74 3.05 -0.58
N ILE A 98 11.48 2.91 -1.00
CA ILE A 98 10.52 2.02 -0.35
C ILE A 98 10.11 0.93 -1.33
N VAL A 99 10.31 -0.33 -0.95
CA VAL A 99 9.93 -1.51 -1.71
C VAL A 99 8.77 -2.20 -0.99
N TRP A 100 7.61 -2.22 -1.63
CA TRP A 100 6.41 -2.88 -1.13
C TRP A 100 6.35 -4.32 -1.63
N ASP A 101 6.32 -5.30 -0.72
CA ASP A 101 6.15 -6.70 -1.12
C ASP A 101 4.76 -6.89 -1.73
N VAL A 102 4.67 -7.59 -2.87
CA VAL A 102 3.46 -7.72 -3.70
C VAL A 102 2.93 -6.37 -4.21
N GLY A 103 2.82 -5.36 -3.34
CA GLY A 103 2.28 -4.04 -3.65
C GLY A 103 0.78 -3.85 -3.40
N HIS A 104 0.10 -4.87 -2.90
CA HIS A 104 -1.35 -4.82 -2.59
C HIS A 104 -1.70 -3.91 -1.43
N GLN A 105 -0.73 -3.55 -0.61
CA GLN A 105 -0.85 -2.68 0.58
C GLN A 105 -0.39 -1.23 0.30
N ALA A 106 -0.13 -0.85 -0.96
CA ALA A 106 0.51 0.40 -1.33
C ALA A 106 -0.47 1.49 -1.83
N TYR A 107 -1.77 1.42 -1.51
CA TYR A 107 -2.72 2.44 -1.97
C TYR A 107 -2.46 3.80 -1.31
N GLY A 108 -2.20 3.83 0.00
CA GLY A 108 -1.80 5.05 0.69
C GLY A 108 -0.53 5.66 0.09
N HIS A 109 0.46 4.83 -0.23
CA HIS A 109 1.67 5.26 -0.92
C HIS A 109 1.36 5.97 -2.26
N LYS A 110 0.49 5.39 -3.09
CA LYS A 110 0.09 6.01 -4.37
C LYS A 110 -0.62 7.34 -4.17
N ILE A 111 -1.52 7.43 -3.19
CA ILE A 111 -2.26 8.65 -2.87
C ILE A 111 -1.31 9.76 -2.42
N LEU A 112 -0.37 9.46 -1.52
CA LEU A 112 0.59 10.43 -0.98
C LEU A 112 1.74 10.78 -1.95
N THR A 113 1.81 10.14 -3.12
CA THR A 113 2.86 10.34 -4.12
C THR A 113 2.30 10.82 -5.47
N GLY A 114 1.38 11.78 -5.43
CA GLY A 114 0.89 12.53 -6.57
C GLY A 114 -0.20 11.85 -7.40
N ARG A 115 -0.71 10.68 -6.98
CA ARG A 115 -1.71 9.92 -7.77
C ARG A 115 -3.12 9.96 -7.21
N ARG A 116 -3.39 10.81 -6.21
CA ARG A 116 -4.68 10.88 -5.54
C ARG A 116 -5.84 11.19 -6.47
N GLU A 117 -5.73 12.21 -7.30
CA GLU A 117 -6.78 12.59 -8.25
C GLU A 117 -7.06 11.49 -9.28
N ALA A 118 -6.00 10.84 -9.75
CA ALA A 118 -6.10 9.75 -10.70
C ALA A 118 -6.53 8.41 -10.05
N PHE A 119 -6.57 8.32 -8.72
CA PHE A 119 -6.75 7.05 -8.02
C PHE A 119 -8.12 6.41 -8.28
N SER A 120 -9.13 7.20 -8.65
CA SER A 120 -10.44 6.72 -9.14
C SER A 120 -10.33 5.84 -10.39
N THR A 121 -9.20 5.85 -11.08
CA THR A 121 -8.88 5.01 -12.24
C THR A 121 -8.05 3.78 -11.88
N ASN A 122 -7.75 3.55 -10.60
CA ASN A 122 -6.95 2.41 -10.15
C ASN A 122 -7.52 1.09 -10.69
N ARG A 123 -6.64 0.25 -11.26
CA ARG A 123 -6.97 -1.05 -11.87
C ARG A 123 -7.83 -0.97 -13.15
N LYS A 124 -8.07 0.21 -13.69
CA LYS A 124 -8.75 0.38 -14.98
C LYS A 124 -7.74 0.42 -16.12
N PHE A 125 -8.21 0.09 -17.32
CA PHE A 125 -7.39 0.18 -18.52
C PHE A 125 -6.88 1.62 -18.73
N LYS A 126 -5.58 1.78 -18.90
CA LYS A 126 -4.89 3.09 -18.98
C LYS A 126 -5.03 3.98 -17.74
N GLY A 127 -5.53 3.45 -16.64
CA GLY A 127 -5.57 4.14 -15.35
C GLY A 127 -4.36 3.82 -14.47
N VAL A 128 -4.45 4.21 -13.20
CA VAL A 128 -3.43 3.90 -12.20
C VAL A 128 -3.25 2.38 -12.07
N ARG A 129 -2.01 1.92 -12.10
CA ARG A 129 -1.66 0.51 -11.99
C ARG A 129 -2.04 -0.06 -10.62
N PRO A 130 -2.42 -1.35 -10.54
CA PRO A 130 -2.82 -1.96 -9.26
C PRO A 130 -1.70 -2.02 -8.23
N PHE A 131 -0.45 -2.11 -8.68
CA PHE A 131 0.76 -2.21 -7.89
C PHE A 131 1.77 -1.12 -8.26
N PRO A 132 2.71 -0.77 -7.36
CA PRO A 132 3.80 0.14 -7.68
C PRO A 132 4.60 -0.32 -8.89
N SER A 133 4.99 0.65 -9.72
CA SER A 133 5.80 0.42 -10.92
C SER A 133 6.61 1.68 -11.27
N PRO A 134 7.94 1.58 -11.47
CA PRO A 134 8.78 2.71 -11.86
C PRO A 134 8.37 3.42 -13.16
N GLU A 135 7.60 2.75 -14.00
CA GLU A 135 7.04 3.35 -15.23
C GLU A 135 5.86 4.30 -14.94
N GLU A 136 5.31 4.27 -13.71
CA GLU A 136 4.17 5.10 -13.30
C GLU A 136 4.62 6.31 -12.47
N SER A 137 5.63 6.14 -11.62
CA SER A 137 6.08 7.18 -10.70
C SER A 137 7.52 6.96 -10.25
N ASP A 138 8.27 8.04 -10.08
CA ASP A 138 9.63 8.01 -9.52
C ASP A 138 9.66 7.53 -8.05
N TYR A 139 8.53 7.59 -7.36
CA TYR A 139 8.37 7.07 -6.00
C TYR A 139 8.22 5.55 -5.96
N ASP A 140 7.88 4.93 -7.07
CA ASP A 140 7.74 3.47 -7.22
C ASP A 140 9.09 2.88 -7.60
N THR A 141 9.86 2.44 -6.63
CA THR A 141 11.27 2.04 -6.83
C THR A 141 11.46 0.65 -7.41
N PHE A 142 10.41 -0.17 -7.43
CA PHE A 142 10.44 -1.55 -7.89
C PHE A 142 9.09 -1.96 -8.49
N THR A 143 9.13 -2.73 -9.57
CA THR A 143 7.90 -3.31 -10.14
C THR A 143 7.40 -4.44 -9.25
N CYS A 144 6.32 -4.18 -8.52
CA CYS A 144 5.72 -5.11 -7.58
C CYS A 144 4.76 -6.09 -8.28
N GLY A 145 4.36 -7.14 -7.54
CA GLY A 145 3.42 -8.16 -8.00
C GLY A 145 3.70 -9.54 -7.43
N HIS A 146 4.96 -9.90 -7.24
CA HIS A 146 5.37 -11.17 -6.63
C HIS A 146 5.60 -11.03 -5.13
N ALA A 147 5.22 -12.07 -4.38
CA ALA A 147 5.50 -12.17 -2.94
C ALA A 147 6.95 -12.55 -2.66
N SER A 148 7.43 -12.19 -1.48
CA SER A 148 8.70 -12.64 -0.87
C SER A 148 9.98 -12.05 -1.50
N ASN A 149 9.90 -11.17 -2.50
CA ASN A 149 11.08 -10.67 -3.21
C ASN A 149 11.54 -9.27 -2.77
N SER A 150 10.74 -8.57 -1.96
CA SER A 150 11.01 -7.19 -1.55
C SER A 150 12.33 -7.04 -0.79
N ILE A 151 12.65 -7.97 0.09
CA ILE A 151 13.88 -7.94 0.90
C ILE A 151 15.11 -8.04 -0.01
N SER A 152 15.14 -8.99 -0.93
CA SER A 152 16.26 -9.16 -1.87
C SER A 152 16.41 -7.97 -2.82
N ALA A 153 15.29 -7.42 -3.31
CA ALA A 153 15.30 -6.22 -4.15
C ALA A 153 15.82 -4.99 -3.39
N ALA A 154 15.32 -4.76 -2.18
CA ALA A 154 15.75 -3.67 -1.33
C ALA A 154 17.22 -3.80 -0.91
N LEU A 155 17.68 -5.02 -0.60
CA LEU A 155 19.08 -5.29 -0.30
C LEU A 155 19.98 -4.91 -1.48
N GLY A 156 19.61 -5.33 -2.70
CA GLY A 156 20.37 -4.98 -3.91
C GLY A 156 20.48 -3.46 -4.11
N MET A 157 19.40 -2.71 -3.83
CA MET A 157 19.41 -1.24 -3.88
C MET A 157 20.30 -0.64 -2.80
N ALA A 158 20.26 -1.17 -1.57
CA ALA A 158 21.08 -0.68 -0.45
C ALA A 158 22.55 -0.94 -0.69
N VAL A 159 22.93 -2.11 -1.18
CA VAL A 159 24.32 -2.44 -1.55
C VAL A 159 24.78 -1.53 -2.69
N ALA A 160 23.97 -1.33 -3.73
CA ALA A 160 24.32 -0.45 -4.83
C ALA A 160 24.50 1.01 -4.38
N ALA A 161 23.69 1.48 -3.44
CA ALA A 161 23.85 2.80 -2.83
C ALA A 161 25.18 2.92 -2.06
N ALA A 162 25.51 1.93 -1.26
CA ALA A 162 26.78 1.88 -0.54
C ALA A 162 27.99 1.90 -1.49
N GLU A 163 27.98 1.10 -2.55
CA GLU A 163 29.03 1.06 -3.59
C GLU A 163 29.18 2.39 -4.34
N LYS A 164 28.08 3.13 -4.53
CA LYS A 164 28.10 4.47 -5.11
C LYS A 164 28.52 5.57 -4.13
N GLY A 165 28.74 5.24 -2.85
CA GLY A 165 29.07 6.21 -1.81
C GLY A 165 27.88 7.05 -1.32
N GLU A 166 26.65 6.63 -1.59
CA GLU A 166 25.39 7.28 -1.17
C GLU A 166 25.06 6.86 0.28
N LYS A 167 25.90 7.27 1.23
CA LYS A 167 25.87 6.81 2.62
C LYS A 167 24.60 7.18 3.38
N ASP A 168 23.95 8.26 2.96
CA ASP A 168 22.76 8.81 3.62
C ASP A 168 21.45 8.25 3.01
N ARG A 169 21.55 7.40 1.98
CA ARG A 169 20.38 6.78 1.37
C ARG A 169 19.91 5.60 2.21
N HIS A 170 18.64 5.61 2.56
CA HIS A 170 17.96 4.50 3.21
C HIS A 170 17.12 3.71 2.21
N VAL A 171 17.03 2.42 2.43
CA VAL A 171 16.15 1.54 1.67
C VAL A 171 15.26 0.78 2.65
N VAL A 172 13.96 0.81 2.41
CA VAL A 172 12.96 0.16 3.27
C VAL A 172 12.25 -0.93 2.48
N ALA A 173 12.21 -2.14 3.02
CA ALA A 173 11.38 -3.23 2.52
C ALA A 173 10.17 -3.40 3.45
N VAL A 174 8.96 -3.32 2.91
CA VAL A 174 7.73 -3.60 3.67
C VAL A 174 7.17 -4.93 3.18
N ILE A 175 7.15 -5.92 4.05
CA ILE A 175 6.71 -7.30 3.73
C ILE A 175 5.61 -7.72 4.70
N GLY A 176 4.55 -8.38 4.19
CA GLY A 176 3.51 -8.97 5.02
C GLY A 176 3.89 -10.36 5.53
N ASP A 177 3.25 -10.79 6.61
CA ASP A 177 3.41 -12.11 7.24
C ASP A 177 3.21 -13.26 6.26
N GLY A 178 2.18 -13.21 5.42
CA GLY A 178 1.94 -14.20 4.38
C GLY A 178 3.10 -14.34 3.37
N SER A 179 3.75 -13.23 3.02
CA SER A 179 4.90 -13.21 2.10
C SER A 179 6.18 -13.73 2.77
N MET A 180 6.28 -13.66 4.09
CA MET A 180 7.42 -14.25 4.83
C MET A 180 7.48 -15.77 4.74
N SER A 181 6.42 -16.45 4.34
CA SER A 181 6.42 -17.91 4.17
C SER A 181 7.23 -18.39 2.95
N GLY A 182 7.61 -17.49 2.03
CA GLY A 182 8.41 -17.81 0.86
C GLY A 182 9.91 -17.90 1.15
N GLY A 183 10.60 -18.94 0.63
CA GLY A 183 12.04 -19.17 0.86
C GLY A 183 12.91 -17.98 0.46
N LEU A 184 12.53 -17.24 -0.59
CA LEU A 184 13.29 -16.08 -1.07
C LEU A 184 13.39 -14.97 -0.02
N ALA A 185 12.36 -14.78 0.85
CA ALA A 185 12.42 -13.81 1.95
C ALA A 185 13.53 -14.18 2.95
N PHE A 186 13.66 -15.48 3.29
CA PHE A 186 14.72 -15.95 4.20
C PHE A 186 16.11 -15.91 3.57
N GLU A 187 16.22 -16.18 2.28
CA GLU A 187 17.50 -16.01 1.55
C GLU A 187 17.92 -14.54 1.56
N GLY A 188 16.97 -13.62 1.32
CA GLY A 188 17.20 -12.18 1.42
C GLY A 188 17.66 -11.74 2.81
N LEU A 189 16.98 -12.21 3.87
CA LEU A 189 17.34 -11.93 5.27
C LEU A 189 18.74 -12.44 5.62
N ASN A 190 19.04 -13.69 5.23
CA ASN A 190 20.34 -14.29 5.48
C ASN A 190 21.47 -13.48 4.80
N ASN A 191 21.25 -13.05 3.55
CA ASN A 191 22.22 -12.25 2.84
C ASN A 191 22.34 -10.82 3.39
N ALA A 192 21.23 -10.20 3.82
CA ALA A 192 21.22 -8.86 4.41
C ALA A 192 22.07 -8.78 5.68
N SER A 193 22.17 -9.86 6.46
CA SER A 193 22.97 -9.91 7.69
C SER A 193 24.48 -9.90 7.45
N SER A 194 24.93 -10.21 6.25
CA SER A 194 26.35 -10.37 5.89
C SER A 194 26.95 -9.15 5.18
N THR A 195 26.15 -8.17 4.80
CA THR A 195 26.61 -6.98 4.06
C THR A 195 26.29 -5.69 4.82
N PRO A 196 27.26 -4.76 4.98
CA PRO A 196 26.98 -3.42 5.50
C PRO A 196 26.01 -2.69 4.55
N ASN A 197 24.88 -2.23 5.07
CA ASN A 197 23.88 -1.53 4.28
C ASN A 197 22.92 -0.71 5.15
N ASN A 198 22.21 0.25 4.56
CA ASN A 198 21.15 1.03 5.20
C ASN A 198 19.77 0.45 4.84
N LEU A 199 19.57 -0.83 5.10
CA LEU A 199 18.31 -1.53 4.85
C LEU A 199 17.49 -1.64 6.12
N LEU A 200 16.26 -1.13 6.08
CA LEU A 200 15.23 -1.38 7.08
C LEU A 200 14.21 -2.39 6.54
N ILE A 201 13.97 -3.46 7.27
CA ILE A 201 12.96 -4.46 6.93
C ILE A 201 11.81 -4.33 7.93
N ILE A 202 10.61 -4.09 7.43
CA ILE A 202 9.38 -3.95 8.22
C ILE A 202 8.49 -5.14 7.91
N LEU A 203 8.29 -5.99 8.90
CA LEU A 203 7.27 -7.05 8.86
C LEU A 203 5.93 -6.44 9.31
N ASN A 204 4.98 -6.37 8.38
CA ASN A 204 3.61 -5.99 8.68
C ASN A 204 2.78 -7.25 8.92
N ASP A 205 2.66 -7.60 10.19
CA ASP A 205 1.91 -8.78 10.64
C ASP A 205 0.56 -8.35 11.23
N ASN A 206 -0.52 -8.88 10.66
CA ASN A 206 -1.88 -8.64 11.09
C ASN A 206 -2.69 -9.93 11.21
N ASP A 207 -2.02 -11.08 11.25
CA ASP A 207 -2.63 -12.44 11.29
C ASP A 207 -3.62 -12.69 10.13
N MET A 208 -3.54 -11.90 9.05
CA MET A 208 -4.48 -11.96 7.94
C MET A 208 -3.77 -12.32 6.64
N SER A 209 -4.03 -13.52 6.16
CA SER A 209 -3.72 -13.95 4.78
C SER A 209 -5.01 -14.34 4.05
N ILE A 210 -4.94 -14.53 2.73
CA ILE A 210 -6.09 -14.97 1.90
C ILE A 210 -6.60 -16.33 2.38
N ASP A 211 -5.66 -17.19 2.80
CA ASP A 211 -5.95 -18.50 3.40
C ASP A 211 -5.00 -18.73 4.58
N ARG A 212 -5.29 -19.71 5.41
CA ARG A 212 -4.45 -20.03 6.57
C ARG A 212 -3.07 -20.50 6.14
N SER A 213 -2.03 -19.94 6.74
CA SER A 213 -0.67 -20.41 6.57
C SER A 213 -0.55 -21.89 6.96
N VAL A 214 0.19 -22.66 6.19
CA VAL A 214 0.44 -24.10 6.39
C VAL A 214 1.93 -24.36 6.61
N GLY A 215 2.26 -25.52 7.17
CA GLY A 215 3.64 -25.92 7.42
C GLY A 215 4.19 -25.48 8.77
N GLY A 216 5.43 -25.87 9.05
CA GLY A 216 6.09 -25.66 10.36
C GLY A 216 6.28 -24.17 10.73
N MET A 217 6.48 -23.33 9.72
CA MET A 217 6.66 -21.87 9.92
C MET A 217 5.41 -21.13 10.45
N LYS A 218 4.24 -21.77 10.40
CA LYS A 218 3.02 -21.21 11.00
C LYS A 218 3.09 -21.08 12.53
N GLN A 219 3.99 -21.82 13.18
CA GLN A 219 4.07 -21.88 14.65
C GLN A 219 5.09 -20.88 15.23
N TYR A 220 5.78 -20.14 14.39
CA TYR A 220 6.75 -19.12 14.75
C TYR A 220 6.30 -17.74 14.28
#